data_09b4ff502272bcb54e8c744b6527711e
#
_entry.id   09b4ff502272bcb54e8c744b6527711e
#
_cell.length_a   1.000
_cell.length_b   1.000
_cell.length_c   1.000
_cell.angle_alpha   90.00
_cell.angle_beta   90.00
_cell.angle_gamma   90.00
#
_symmetry.space_group_name_H-M   'P 1'
#
loop_
_entity.id
_entity.type
_entity.pdbx_description
1 polymer ?
#
loop_
_entity_poly.entity_id
_entity_poly.type
_entity_poly.pdbx_seq_one_letter_code
_entity_poly.pdbx_strand_id
1 'polypeptide(L)'
;MLNIGSSKIAEMYVGSTKIAQAYVGSTLVFQLPAAGYDSYKVHLTWSSNDNFNMAGLHIDGVQATSSQVTSIWFNNGGWQEASSTDKDTAIQWDNNDNGKSLYGTAIDINFTADNVPSTVQVKTGRWYGGGSMTVTMHIAGVKDGVETDLGYTSNTNAANLIYTVNT
;
A
#
# COMPACT_ATOMS: atom_id res chain seq x y z
N MET A 1 4.48 25.83 3.95
CA MET A 1 5.13 25.92 2.64
C MET A 1 5.77 27.30 2.52
N LEU A 2 7.07 27.38 2.23
CA LEU A 2 7.77 28.65 2.08
C LEU A 2 7.60 29.17 0.65
N ASN A 3 7.21 30.43 0.51
CA ASN A 3 7.07 31.10 -0.78
C ASN A 3 7.95 32.34 -0.82
N ILE A 4 8.52 32.66 -1.97
CA ILE A 4 9.14 33.97 -2.24
C ILE A 4 8.26 34.64 -3.30
N GLY A 5 7.53 35.67 -2.86
CA GLY A 5 6.47 36.25 -3.68
C GLY A 5 5.32 35.26 -3.90
N SER A 6 4.90 35.06 -5.16
CA SER A 6 3.88 34.07 -5.55
C SER A 6 4.46 32.70 -5.93
N SER A 7 5.79 32.53 -5.89
CA SER A 7 6.47 31.31 -6.33
C SER A 7 6.67 30.35 -5.18
N LYS A 8 6.38 29.07 -5.43
CA LYS A 8 6.70 27.98 -4.50
C LYS A 8 8.19 27.67 -4.55
N ILE A 9 8.82 27.49 -3.39
CA ILE A 9 10.19 26.98 -3.33
C ILE A 9 10.10 25.46 -3.46
N ALA A 10 10.62 24.96 -4.58
CA ALA A 10 10.66 23.53 -4.86
C ALA A 10 11.88 22.84 -4.23
N GLU A 11 12.99 23.58 -4.06
CA GLU A 11 14.25 23.02 -3.56
C GLU A 11 14.99 24.06 -2.72
N MET A 12 15.72 23.60 -1.71
CA MET A 12 16.58 24.42 -0.86
C MET A 12 17.92 23.74 -0.65
N TYR A 13 19.01 24.51 -0.67
CA TYR A 13 20.37 24.00 -0.52
C TYR A 13 21.14 24.78 0.54
N VAL A 14 22.08 24.10 1.20
CA VAL A 14 23.14 24.70 2.02
C VAL A 14 24.46 24.28 1.37
N GLY A 15 25.10 25.22 0.69
CA GLY A 15 26.21 24.88 -0.20
C GLY A 15 25.73 24.01 -1.37
N SER A 16 26.37 22.83 -1.57
CA SER A 16 25.96 21.82 -2.54
C SER A 16 24.98 20.77 -1.97
N THR A 17 24.64 20.86 -0.69
CA THR A 17 23.78 19.87 -0.04
C THR A 17 22.33 20.30 -0.11
N LYS A 18 21.49 19.45 -0.73
CA LYS A 18 20.03 19.60 -0.75
C LYS A 18 19.46 19.30 0.62
N ILE A 19 18.67 20.22 1.16
CA ILE A 19 18.04 20.04 2.48
C ILE A 19 16.58 19.63 2.32
N ALA A 20 16.18 18.61 3.10
CA ALA A 20 14.83 18.07 3.06
C ALA A 20 13.82 18.91 3.85
N GLN A 21 14.27 19.55 4.94
CA GLN A 21 13.40 20.34 5.82
C GLN A 21 14.17 21.54 6.37
N ALA A 22 13.48 22.67 6.58
CA ALA A 22 14.03 23.82 7.28
C ALA A 22 13.04 24.31 8.34
N TYR A 23 13.58 24.78 9.48
CA TYR A 23 12.81 25.24 10.61
C TYR A 23 13.24 26.66 11.00
N VAL A 24 12.28 27.43 11.53
CA VAL A 24 12.55 28.67 12.29
C VAL A 24 12.06 28.41 13.72
N GLY A 25 13.00 28.21 14.64
CA GLY A 25 12.70 27.68 15.98
C GLY A 25 12.11 26.26 15.85
N SER A 26 10.95 26.02 16.43
CA SER A 26 10.22 24.75 16.30
C SER A 26 9.23 24.70 15.12
N THR A 27 9.14 25.78 14.33
CA THR A 27 8.19 25.86 13.23
C THR A 27 8.83 25.37 11.93
N LEU A 28 8.24 24.33 11.32
CA LEU A 28 8.62 23.83 10.00
C LEU A 28 8.23 24.88 8.96
N VAL A 29 9.21 25.47 8.27
CA VAL A 29 8.99 26.50 7.24
C VAL A 29 9.21 26.01 5.82
N PHE A 30 9.97 24.93 5.66
CA PHE A 30 10.21 24.30 4.37
C PHE A 30 10.33 22.80 4.56
N GLN A 31 9.63 22.07 3.71
CA GLN A 31 9.80 20.64 3.53
C GLN A 31 9.83 20.39 2.03
N LEU A 32 10.90 19.69 1.57
CA LEU A 32 10.80 19.09 0.25
C LEU A 32 9.51 18.28 0.25
N PRO A 33 8.71 18.32 -0.83
CA PRO A 33 7.80 17.22 -1.07
C PRO A 33 8.65 15.96 -0.89
N ALA A 34 8.25 15.04 -0.04
CA ALA A 34 8.88 13.73 0.03
C ALA A 34 9.09 13.34 -1.43
N ALA A 35 10.24 12.73 -1.79
CA ALA A 35 10.46 12.23 -3.14
C ALA A 35 9.38 11.16 -3.37
N GLY A 36 8.17 11.66 -3.57
CA GLY A 36 6.94 10.89 -3.49
C GLY A 36 6.83 10.06 -4.74
N TYR A 37 6.47 8.85 -4.55
CA TYR A 37 5.98 8.01 -5.62
C TYR A 37 4.62 8.58 -6.08
N ASP A 38 4.27 8.37 -7.34
CA ASP A 38 2.98 8.79 -7.89
C ASP A 38 1.85 7.91 -7.33
N SER A 39 2.20 6.67 -7.01
CA SER A 39 1.33 5.68 -6.38
C SER A 39 2.15 4.59 -5.68
N TYR A 40 1.45 3.70 -5.01
CA TYR A 40 2.03 2.54 -4.34
C TYR A 40 1.31 1.28 -4.81
N LYS A 41 2.02 0.16 -4.77
CA LYS A 41 1.47 -1.14 -5.08
C LYS A 41 1.73 -2.10 -3.92
N VAL A 42 0.68 -2.76 -3.46
CA VAL A 42 0.77 -3.99 -2.68
C VAL A 42 0.65 -5.16 -3.64
N HIS A 43 1.65 -6.01 -3.69
CA HIS A 43 1.62 -7.26 -4.44
C HIS A 43 1.59 -8.42 -3.46
N LEU A 44 0.47 -9.14 -3.41
CA LEU A 44 0.34 -10.36 -2.61
C LEU A 44 0.35 -11.57 -3.53
N THR A 45 1.12 -12.58 -3.14
CA THR A 45 1.11 -13.89 -3.81
C THR A 45 0.85 -14.99 -2.79
N TRP A 46 0.25 -16.09 -3.23
CA TRP A 46 0.05 -17.26 -2.38
C TRP A 46 0.28 -18.56 -3.13
N SER A 47 0.67 -19.60 -2.40
CA SER A 47 1.23 -20.84 -2.96
C SER A 47 0.21 -21.83 -3.50
N SER A 48 -1.10 -21.58 -3.37
CA SER A 48 -2.14 -22.46 -3.88
C SER A 48 -3.15 -21.68 -4.73
N ASN A 49 -3.65 -22.30 -5.79
CA ASN A 49 -4.71 -21.73 -6.61
C ASN A 49 -6.05 -21.90 -5.90
N ASP A 50 -6.37 -21.00 -4.99
CA ASP A 50 -7.56 -21.09 -4.15
C ASP A 50 -8.09 -19.68 -3.79
N ASN A 51 -9.21 -19.63 -3.09
CA ASN A 51 -9.79 -18.39 -2.61
C ASN A 51 -8.90 -17.70 -1.59
N PHE A 52 -8.46 -16.51 -1.92
CA PHE A 52 -7.82 -15.61 -0.98
C PHE A 52 -8.84 -14.59 -0.48
N ASN A 53 -9.10 -14.59 0.82
CA ASN A 53 -9.96 -13.60 1.43
C ASN A 53 -9.14 -12.43 1.96
N MET A 54 -9.33 -11.28 1.37
CA MET A 54 -8.79 -10.02 1.86
C MET A 54 -9.85 -9.36 2.77
N ALA A 55 -9.44 -8.93 3.95
CA ALA A 55 -10.32 -8.36 4.98
C ALA A 55 -9.91 -6.97 5.42
N GLY A 56 -9.03 -6.30 4.71
CA GLY A 56 -8.70 -4.91 4.96
C GLY A 56 -7.32 -4.46 4.52
N LEU A 57 -7.18 -3.15 4.37
CA LEU A 57 -5.94 -2.43 4.08
C LEU A 57 -5.81 -1.24 5.02
N HIS A 58 -4.70 -1.15 5.75
CA HIS A 58 -4.31 0.02 6.52
C HIS A 58 -3.04 0.65 5.93
N ILE A 59 -3.02 1.97 5.94
CA ILE A 59 -1.87 2.81 5.57
C ILE A 59 -1.56 3.64 6.80
N ASP A 60 -0.35 3.51 7.34
CA ASP A 60 0.07 4.17 8.59
C ASP A 60 -0.89 3.95 9.77
N GLY A 61 -1.41 2.72 9.88
CA GLY A 61 -2.34 2.32 10.93
C GLY A 61 -3.79 2.80 10.76
N VAL A 62 -4.10 3.49 9.66
CA VAL A 62 -5.45 3.99 9.34
C VAL A 62 -6.04 3.19 8.20
N GLN A 63 -7.31 2.80 8.31
CA GLN A 63 -8.01 2.12 7.23
C GLN A 63 -7.99 2.96 5.95
N ALA A 64 -7.58 2.34 4.85
CA ALA A 64 -7.62 2.97 3.54
C ALA A 64 -9.06 3.32 3.13
N THR A 65 -9.20 4.38 2.36
CA THR A 65 -10.48 4.79 1.77
C THR A 65 -10.57 4.36 0.31
N SER A 66 -11.79 4.22 -0.22
CA SER A 66 -11.99 3.90 -1.63
C SER A 66 -11.41 4.95 -2.58
N SER A 67 -11.25 6.21 -2.12
CA SER A 67 -10.58 7.25 -2.90
C SER A 67 -9.05 7.11 -2.96
N GLN A 68 -8.44 6.47 -1.96
CA GLN A 68 -7.01 6.17 -1.95
C GLN A 68 -6.68 4.95 -2.80
N VAL A 69 -7.55 3.93 -2.81
CA VAL A 69 -7.33 2.71 -3.61
C VAL A 69 -7.81 2.93 -5.04
N THR A 70 -6.87 3.06 -5.96
CA THR A 70 -7.16 3.32 -7.36
C THR A 70 -7.66 2.08 -8.10
N SER A 71 -7.06 0.92 -7.83
CA SER A 71 -7.49 -0.36 -8.43
C SER A 71 -7.07 -1.55 -7.59
N ILE A 72 -7.78 -2.66 -7.75
CA ILE A 72 -7.40 -3.99 -7.26
C ILE A 72 -7.47 -4.94 -8.45
N TRP A 73 -6.36 -5.61 -8.74
CA TRP A 73 -6.24 -6.61 -9.78
C TRP A 73 -5.94 -7.98 -9.17
N PHE A 74 -6.55 -9.03 -9.68
CA PHE A 74 -6.29 -10.39 -9.24
C PHE A 74 -6.04 -11.32 -10.44
N ASN A 75 -5.20 -12.31 -10.24
CA ASN A 75 -4.82 -13.24 -11.27
C ASN A 75 -5.67 -14.53 -11.17
N ASN A 76 -6.72 -14.60 -11.97
CA ASN A 76 -7.58 -15.76 -12.11
C ASN A 76 -7.58 -16.23 -13.58
N GLY A 77 -6.58 -17.03 -13.97
CA GLY A 77 -6.39 -17.41 -15.38
C GLY A 77 -6.03 -16.24 -16.31
N GLY A 78 -5.74 -15.10 -15.74
CA GLY A 78 -5.40 -13.79 -16.32
C GLY A 78 -5.70 -12.68 -15.32
N TRP A 79 -5.05 -11.53 -15.48
CA TRP A 79 -5.30 -10.38 -14.61
C TRP A 79 -6.69 -9.79 -14.88
N GLN A 80 -7.48 -9.66 -13.82
CA GLN A 80 -8.83 -9.09 -13.84
C GLN A 80 -8.95 -8.00 -12.77
N GLU A 81 -9.62 -6.91 -13.10
CA GLU A 81 -9.90 -5.84 -12.16
C GLU A 81 -11.12 -6.19 -11.30
N ALA A 82 -11.00 -6.00 -9.98
CA ALA A 82 -12.13 -6.13 -9.08
C ALA A 82 -13.19 -5.05 -9.34
N SER A 83 -14.46 -5.38 -9.23
CA SER A 83 -15.53 -4.40 -9.29
C SER A 83 -15.40 -3.35 -8.17
N SER A 84 -16.02 -2.19 -8.32
CA SER A 84 -16.01 -1.14 -7.29
C SER A 84 -16.53 -1.65 -5.94
N THR A 85 -17.61 -2.42 -5.94
CA THR A 85 -18.18 -3.02 -4.73
C THR A 85 -17.22 -4.03 -4.09
N ASP A 86 -16.54 -4.84 -4.89
CA ASP A 86 -15.56 -5.81 -4.42
C ASP A 86 -14.33 -5.12 -3.84
N LYS A 87 -13.89 -4.03 -4.48
CA LYS A 87 -12.81 -3.18 -4.00
C LYS A 87 -13.15 -2.59 -2.62
N ASP A 88 -14.31 -1.96 -2.49
CA ASP A 88 -14.73 -1.35 -1.23
C ASP A 88 -14.82 -2.37 -0.09
N THR A 89 -15.30 -3.58 -0.37
CA THR A 89 -15.34 -4.67 0.61
C THR A 89 -13.95 -5.17 0.97
N ALA A 90 -13.04 -5.29 -0.01
CA ALA A 90 -11.69 -5.82 0.23
C ALA A 90 -10.82 -4.89 1.08
N ILE A 91 -11.00 -3.56 0.98
CA ILE A 91 -10.22 -2.59 1.77
C ILE A 91 -10.78 -2.35 3.16
N GLN A 92 -12.05 -2.71 3.41
CA GLN A 92 -12.69 -2.52 4.70
C GLN A 92 -12.04 -3.42 5.75
N TRP A 93 -11.54 -2.82 6.83
CA TRP A 93 -10.96 -3.57 7.94
C TRP A 93 -12.06 -4.26 8.75
N ASP A 94 -12.24 -5.55 8.49
CA ASP A 94 -13.27 -6.35 9.13
C ASP A 94 -12.69 -7.17 10.30
N ASN A 95 -13.33 -7.08 11.47
CA ASN A 95 -12.96 -7.87 12.64
C ASN A 95 -13.60 -9.28 12.63
N ASN A 96 -14.53 -9.54 11.71
CA ASN A 96 -15.31 -10.77 11.65
C ASN A 96 -14.79 -11.81 10.65
N ASP A 97 -13.62 -11.59 10.07
CA ASP A 97 -12.97 -12.51 9.11
C ASP A 97 -13.75 -12.73 7.79
N ASN A 98 -14.72 -11.88 7.49
CA ASN A 98 -15.56 -11.94 6.29
C ASN A 98 -15.04 -11.01 5.18
N GLY A 99 -13.77 -11.10 4.85
CA GLY A 99 -13.20 -10.34 3.74
C GLY A 99 -13.74 -10.77 2.38
N LYS A 100 -13.44 -9.96 1.35
CA LYS A 100 -13.77 -10.31 -0.03
C LYS A 100 -12.92 -11.49 -0.51
N SER A 101 -13.59 -12.52 -0.98
CA SER A 101 -12.96 -13.67 -1.61
C SER A 101 -12.55 -13.33 -3.04
N LEU A 102 -11.28 -13.46 -3.34
CA LEU A 102 -10.71 -13.30 -4.67
C LEU A 102 -10.00 -14.59 -5.08
N TYR A 103 -10.31 -15.07 -6.28
CA TYR A 103 -9.70 -16.28 -6.83
C TYR A 103 -8.36 -15.97 -7.49
N GLY A 104 -7.42 -16.92 -7.44
CA GLY A 104 -6.17 -16.85 -8.18
C GLY A 104 -4.96 -17.21 -7.34
N THR A 105 -3.82 -16.65 -7.70
CA THR A 105 -2.52 -16.86 -7.03
C THR A 105 -1.83 -15.55 -6.67
N ALA A 106 -2.38 -14.42 -7.10
CA ALA A 106 -1.82 -13.10 -6.83
C ALA A 106 -2.90 -12.00 -6.86
N ILE A 107 -2.67 -10.94 -6.08
CA ILE A 107 -3.44 -9.70 -6.06
C ILE A 107 -2.48 -8.52 -6.10
N ASP A 108 -2.78 -7.53 -6.94
CA ASP A 108 -2.19 -6.20 -6.92
C ASP A 108 -3.21 -5.19 -6.40
N ILE A 109 -2.83 -4.41 -5.39
CA ILE A 109 -3.62 -3.30 -4.88
C ILE A 109 -2.83 -2.03 -5.16
N ASN A 110 -3.37 -1.16 -6.00
CA ASN A 110 -2.76 0.13 -6.27
C ASN A 110 -3.45 1.21 -5.44
N PHE A 111 -2.66 2.05 -4.77
CA PHE A 111 -3.18 3.11 -3.92
C PHE A 111 -2.31 4.36 -3.97
N THR A 112 -2.87 5.48 -3.50
CA THR A 112 -2.17 6.76 -3.35
C THR A 112 -2.05 7.12 -1.88
N ALA A 113 -0.97 7.81 -1.52
CA ALA A 113 -0.76 8.41 -0.22
C ALA A 113 -0.02 9.75 -0.38
N ASP A 114 -0.30 10.70 0.50
CA ASP A 114 0.30 12.05 0.46
C ASP A 114 1.80 12.02 0.78
N ASN A 115 2.25 11.02 1.53
CA ASN A 115 3.64 10.79 1.88
C ASN A 115 4.01 9.32 1.65
N VAL A 116 5.30 9.01 1.67
CA VAL A 116 5.73 7.60 1.70
C VAL A 116 5.18 6.99 2.99
N PRO A 117 4.34 5.95 2.91
CA PRO A 117 3.82 5.31 4.11
C PRO A 117 4.96 4.73 4.96
N SER A 118 4.89 4.91 6.26
CA SER A 118 5.81 4.25 7.20
C SER A 118 5.46 2.78 7.38
N THR A 119 4.17 2.46 7.26
CA THR A 119 3.66 1.09 7.35
C THR A 119 2.52 0.86 6.37
N VAL A 120 2.52 -0.32 5.77
CA VAL A 120 1.36 -0.83 5.01
C VAL A 120 0.97 -2.19 5.57
N GLN A 121 -0.29 -2.35 5.89
CA GLN A 121 -0.83 -3.57 6.48
C GLN A 121 -1.99 -4.10 5.65
N VAL A 122 -1.95 -5.40 5.37
CA VAL A 122 -3.08 -6.13 4.80
C VAL A 122 -3.54 -7.18 5.79
N LYS A 123 -4.83 -7.18 6.09
CA LYS A 123 -5.47 -8.27 6.83
C LYS A 123 -6.00 -9.31 5.87
N THR A 124 -5.68 -10.57 6.12
CA THR A 124 -6.28 -11.69 5.42
C THR A 124 -7.52 -12.17 6.18
N GLY A 125 -8.54 -12.55 5.45
CA GLY A 125 -9.73 -13.16 6.02
C GLY A 125 -9.57 -14.66 6.20
N ARG A 126 -10.68 -15.34 6.44
CA ARG A 126 -10.73 -16.78 6.67
C ARG A 126 -10.38 -17.54 5.39
N TRP A 127 -9.54 -18.56 5.55
CA TRP A 127 -9.18 -19.51 4.52
C TRP A 127 -10.07 -20.76 4.61
N TYR A 128 -10.57 -21.24 3.48
CA TYR A 128 -11.42 -22.43 3.42
C TYR A 128 -10.72 -23.68 2.87
N GLY A 129 -9.48 -23.56 2.40
CA GLY A 129 -8.68 -24.70 1.90
C GLY A 129 -7.99 -25.43 3.03
N GLY A 130 -8.03 -26.76 3.03
CA GLY A 130 -7.52 -27.66 4.09
C GLY A 130 -6.00 -27.85 4.12
N GLY A 131 -5.18 -26.91 3.67
CA GLY A 131 -3.71 -26.98 3.63
C GLY A 131 -3.01 -25.76 4.18
N SER A 132 -1.69 -25.83 4.36
CA SER A 132 -0.87 -24.66 4.66
C SER A 132 -0.67 -23.84 3.40
N MET A 133 -0.95 -22.54 3.45
CA MET A 133 -0.72 -21.60 2.38
C MET A 133 0.33 -20.59 2.83
N THR A 134 1.36 -20.39 2.01
CA THR A 134 2.31 -19.31 2.20
C THR A 134 1.84 -18.09 1.42
N VAL A 135 1.68 -16.97 2.11
CA VAL A 135 1.38 -15.66 1.51
C VAL A 135 2.61 -14.78 1.64
N THR A 136 2.99 -14.15 0.55
CA THR A 136 4.05 -13.14 0.52
C THR A 136 3.45 -11.81 0.08
N MET A 137 3.77 -10.75 0.79
CA MET A 137 3.37 -9.38 0.50
C MET A 137 4.60 -8.54 0.20
N HIS A 138 4.63 -7.91 -0.95
CA HIS A 138 5.61 -6.88 -1.34
C HIS A 138 4.92 -5.52 -1.41
N ILE A 139 5.67 -4.49 -1.04
CA ILE A 139 5.26 -3.09 -1.24
C ILE A 139 6.23 -2.44 -2.20
N ALA A 140 5.72 -1.78 -3.21
CA ALA A 140 6.50 -0.98 -4.14
C ALA A 140 5.96 0.46 -4.21
N GLY A 141 6.86 1.42 -4.33
CA GLY A 141 6.56 2.76 -4.77
C GLY A 141 6.66 2.84 -6.29
N VAL A 142 5.72 3.51 -6.94
CA VAL A 142 5.68 3.66 -8.40
C VAL A 142 5.92 5.11 -8.75
N LYS A 143 6.95 5.39 -9.57
CA LYS A 143 7.29 6.71 -10.08
C LYS A 143 7.50 6.64 -11.59
N ASP A 144 6.74 7.44 -12.34
CA ASP A 144 6.80 7.46 -13.82
C ASP A 144 6.68 6.03 -14.42
N GLY A 145 5.85 5.17 -13.81
CA GLY A 145 5.65 3.78 -14.22
C GLY A 145 6.76 2.81 -13.81
N VAL A 146 7.79 3.27 -13.10
CA VAL A 146 8.88 2.43 -12.59
C VAL A 146 8.61 2.06 -11.13
N GLU A 147 8.68 0.77 -10.83
CA GLU A 147 8.50 0.23 -9.47
C GLU A 147 9.84 0.22 -8.72
N THR A 148 9.79 0.67 -7.47
CA THR A 148 10.89 0.57 -6.49
C THR A 148 10.41 -0.26 -5.32
N ASP A 149 11.11 -1.35 -5.01
CA ASP A 149 10.76 -2.20 -3.85
C ASP A 149 11.01 -1.42 -2.54
N LEU A 150 9.98 -1.38 -1.69
CA LEU A 150 10.02 -0.73 -0.37
C LEU A 150 10.06 -1.73 0.78
N GLY A 151 9.86 -3.01 0.50
CA GLY A 151 9.94 -4.08 1.49
C GLY A 151 8.96 -5.22 1.26
N TYR A 152 9.16 -6.29 2.01
CA TYR A 152 8.29 -7.46 1.92
C TYR A 152 8.14 -8.18 3.27
N THR A 153 7.11 -9.00 3.36
CA THR A 153 6.90 -9.97 4.44
C THR A 153 6.30 -11.25 3.89
N SER A 154 6.55 -12.37 4.56
CA SER A 154 6.00 -13.67 4.17
C SER A 154 5.60 -14.48 5.39
N ASN A 155 4.49 -15.20 5.30
CA ASN A 155 4.02 -16.08 6.37
C ASN A 155 3.33 -17.33 5.79
N THR A 156 3.41 -18.42 6.53
CA THR A 156 2.70 -19.68 6.26
C THR A 156 1.54 -19.84 7.24
N ASN A 157 0.43 -20.44 6.82
CA ASN A 157 -0.83 -20.52 7.58
C ASN A 157 -1.58 -19.16 7.69
N ALA A 158 -1.91 -18.61 6.58
CA ALA A 158 -2.27 -17.23 6.35
C ALA A 158 -3.70 -16.80 6.74
N ALA A 159 -4.48 -17.64 7.42
CA ALA A 159 -5.84 -17.25 7.85
C ALA A 159 -5.80 -16.25 9.02
N ASN A 160 -6.57 -15.16 8.90
CA ASN A 160 -6.74 -14.15 9.96
C ASN A 160 -5.44 -13.48 10.42
N LEU A 161 -4.47 -13.34 9.51
CA LEU A 161 -3.20 -12.70 9.80
C LEU A 161 -3.16 -11.26 9.30
N ILE A 162 -2.41 -10.43 10.02
CA ILE A 162 -2.05 -9.09 9.58
C ILE A 162 -0.63 -9.15 9.04
N TYR A 163 -0.50 -8.90 7.74
CA TYR A 163 0.78 -8.72 7.07
C TYR A 163 1.19 -7.26 7.20
N THR A 164 2.38 -7.01 7.73
CA THR A 164 2.90 -5.65 7.92
C THR A 164 4.24 -5.53 7.22
N VAL A 165 4.36 -4.51 6.37
CA VAL A 165 5.65 -4.06 5.83
C VAL A 165 5.94 -2.68 6.39
N ASN A 166 7.14 -2.51 6.94
CA ASN A 166 7.68 -1.22 7.32
C ASN A 166 8.55 -0.74 6.15
N THR A 167 8.20 0.41 5.57
CA THR A 167 8.84 0.97 4.37
C THR A 167 9.93 1.98 4.72
#